data_2bf897b5fd86fbc6886ff5599c13069d
#
_entry.id   2bf897b5fd86fbc6886ff5599c13069d
#
_cell.length_a   1.000
_cell.length_b   1.000
_cell.length_c   1.000
_cell.angle_alpha   90.00
_cell.angle_beta   90.00
_cell.angle_gamma   90.00
#
_symmetry.space_group_name_H-M   'P 1'
#
loop_
_entity.id
_entity.type
_entity.pdbx_description
1 polymer ?
#
loop_
_entity_poly.entity_id
_entity_poly.type
_entity_poly.pdbx_seq_one_letter_code
_entity_poly.pdbx_strand_id
1 'polypeptide(L)'
;MKHTLILAAISIGLIVCAVGYSDSKYQTALGRKAPDFYVENNVDTITPLSLKGEYTLVNFWSSTDAPSRKAANEYTAWFRRHPNAHVRLVSVNFDKNEALFNEIMRNDSLDPTWQFHVSGDTARAIADNYGLEDSYGSLLISPEGKIIAHNPEPASLVALK
;
A
#
# COMPACT_ATOMS: atom_id res chain seq x y z
N MET A 1 42.75 -41.51 -45.76
CA MET A 1 41.72 -41.72 -44.78
C MET A 1 41.56 -40.41 -44.01
N LYS A 2 40.45 -39.67 -44.25
CA LYS A 2 40.19 -38.35 -43.65
C LYS A 2 39.21 -38.58 -42.55
N HIS A 3 39.64 -38.38 -41.31
CA HIS A 3 38.73 -38.34 -40.14
C HIS A 3 38.08 -36.96 -40.04
N THR A 4 36.81 -36.89 -40.36
CA THR A 4 35.99 -35.70 -40.17
C THR A 4 35.53 -35.71 -38.72
N LEU A 5 36.09 -34.83 -37.90
CA LEU A 5 35.64 -34.53 -36.56
C LEU A 5 34.39 -33.66 -36.69
N ILE A 6 33.24 -34.22 -36.34
CA ILE A 6 32.00 -33.48 -36.18
C ILE A 6 32.01 -32.88 -34.76
N LEU A 7 32.30 -31.59 -34.66
CA LEU A 7 32.08 -30.80 -33.44
C LEU A 7 30.59 -30.51 -33.30
N ALA A 8 29.92 -31.30 -32.48
CA ALA A 8 28.57 -30.97 -32.04
C ALA A 8 28.66 -29.80 -31.03
N ALA A 9 28.36 -28.61 -31.48
CA ALA A 9 28.18 -27.46 -30.62
C ALA A 9 26.89 -27.67 -29.83
N ILE A 10 27.03 -28.09 -28.59
CA ILE A 10 25.92 -28.06 -27.62
C ILE A 10 25.73 -26.59 -27.21
N SER A 11 24.81 -25.91 -27.86
CA SER A 11 24.32 -24.63 -27.41
C SER A 11 23.45 -24.86 -26.18
N ILE A 12 24.08 -24.76 -25.00
CA ILE A 12 23.34 -24.64 -23.73
C ILE A 12 22.68 -23.29 -23.76
N GLY A 13 21.42 -23.30 -24.17
CA GLY A 13 20.55 -22.14 -24.02
C GLY A 13 20.39 -21.87 -22.53
N LEU A 14 21.10 -20.88 -22.02
CA LEU A 14 20.82 -20.26 -20.74
C LEU A 14 19.43 -19.63 -20.85
N ILE A 15 18.40 -20.39 -20.46
CA ILE A 15 17.09 -19.80 -20.12
C ILE A 15 17.35 -19.03 -18.84
N VAL A 16 17.71 -17.76 -18.98
CA VAL A 16 17.59 -16.78 -17.90
C VAL A 16 16.09 -16.64 -17.69
N CYS A 17 15.55 -17.43 -16.76
CA CYS A 17 14.31 -17.06 -16.11
C CYS A 17 14.62 -15.71 -15.45
N ALA A 18 14.28 -14.62 -16.15
CA ALA A 18 14.08 -13.34 -15.53
C ALA A 18 12.90 -13.54 -14.58
N VAL A 19 13.19 -14.03 -13.37
CA VAL A 19 12.33 -13.86 -12.23
C VAL A 19 12.27 -12.35 -12.11
N GLY A 20 11.15 -11.77 -12.56
CA GLY A 20 10.91 -10.35 -12.44
C GLY A 20 10.90 -10.04 -10.95
N TYR A 21 12.05 -9.65 -10.43
CA TYR A 21 12.14 -8.97 -9.15
C TYR A 21 11.44 -7.64 -9.40
N SER A 22 10.14 -7.65 -9.15
CA SER A 22 9.32 -6.44 -9.26
C SER A 22 9.78 -5.55 -8.12
N ASP A 23 10.62 -4.56 -8.43
CA ASP A 23 11.01 -3.55 -7.45
C ASP A 23 9.71 -2.86 -6.99
N SER A 24 9.29 -3.14 -5.77
CA SER A 24 8.07 -2.60 -5.18
C SER A 24 8.08 -1.07 -5.17
N LYS A 25 9.24 -0.44 -5.03
CA LYS A 25 9.43 1.01 -5.18
C LYS A 25 9.09 1.49 -6.59
N TYR A 26 9.34 0.66 -7.61
CA TYR A 26 8.93 0.99 -8.98
C TYR A 26 7.42 0.87 -9.16
N GLN A 27 6.78 -0.10 -8.53
CA GLN A 27 5.32 -0.27 -8.60
C GLN A 27 4.56 0.89 -7.96
N THR A 28 5.09 1.45 -6.90
CA THR A 28 4.50 2.61 -6.20
C THR A 28 5.00 3.97 -6.71
N ALA A 29 5.72 4.03 -7.81
CA ALA A 29 6.18 5.29 -8.39
C ALA A 29 5.01 6.21 -8.82
N LEU A 30 5.24 7.51 -8.78
CA LEU A 30 4.25 8.51 -9.20
C LEU A 30 3.78 8.27 -10.63
N GLY A 31 2.50 8.42 -10.86
CA GLY A 31 1.83 8.20 -12.16
C GLY A 31 1.53 6.74 -12.47
N ARG A 32 2.02 5.77 -11.68
CA ARG A 32 1.70 4.35 -11.85
C ARG A 32 0.33 4.05 -11.25
N LYS A 33 -0.32 3.02 -11.79
CA LYS A 33 -1.50 2.44 -11.17
C LYS A 33 -1.11 1.89 -9.79
N ALA A 34 -1.89 2.21 -8.75
CA ALA A 34 -1.71 1.64 -7.44
C ALA A 34 -1.85 0.10 -7.50
N PRO A 35 -0.96 -0.66 -6.82
CA PRO A 35 -1.12 -2.10 -6.71
C PRO A 35 -2.47 -2.48 -6.13
N ASP A 36 -3.02 -3.58 -6.62
CA ASP A 36 -4.30 -4.09 -6.13
C ASP A 36 -4.13 -4.66 -4.71
N PHE A 37 -5.08 -4.36 -3.82
CA PHE A 37 -5.17 -4.95 -2.48
C PHE A 37 -6.63 -5.09 -2.06
N TYR A 38 -6.84 -5.92 -1.04
CA TYR A 38 -8.14 -6.15 -0.43
C TYR A 38 -8.01 -6.02 1.08
N VAL A 39 -8.83 -5.18 1.68
CA VAL A 39 -8.95 -5.05 3.14
C VAL A 39 -10.41 -4.84 3.52
N GLU A 40 -10.79 -5.30 4.70
CA GLU A 40 -12.15 -5.15 5.23
C GLU A 40 -12.12 -4.78 6.71
N ASN A 41 -13.15 -4.11 7.14
CA ASN A 41 -13.48 -3.89 8.54
C ASN A 41 -14.99 -4.13 8.77
N ASN A 42 -15.50 -3.82 9.94
CA ASN A 42 -16.92 -4.04 10.26
C ASN A 42 -17.89 -3.10 9.51
N VAL A 43 -17.38 -2.14 8.76
CA VAL A 43 -18.19 -1.09 8.10
C VAL A 43 -18.05 -1.17 6.58
N ASP A 44 -16.85 -1.43 6.07
CA ASP A 44 -16.55 -1.32 4.64
C ASP A 44 -15.56 -2.39 4.17
N THR A 45 -15.59 -2.63 2.86
CA THR A 45 -14.66 -3.50 2.14
C THR A 45 -14.00 -2.72 1.03
N ILE A 46 -12.67 -2.61 1.09
CA ILE A 46 -11.88 -1.93 0.08
C ILE A 46 -11.33 -2.94 -0.92
N THR A 47 -11.66 -2.74 -2.17
CA THR A 47 -11.19 -3.52 -3.31
C THR A 47 -10.48 -2.61 -4.32
N PRO A 48 -9.73 -3.16 -5.30
CA PRO A 48 -9.14 -2.34 -6.36
C PRO A 48 -10.15 -1.48 -7.13
N LEU A 49 -11.39 -1.97 -7.23
CA LEU A 49 -12.46 -1.24 -7.92
C LEU A 49 -12.97 -0.06 -7.09
N SER A 50 -13.04 -0.22 -5.78
CA SER A 50 -13.50 0.84 -4.87
C SER A 50 -12.51 2.00 -4.70
N LEU A 51 -11.27 1.85 -5.20
CA LEU A 51 -10.27 2.93 -5.25
C LEU A 51 -10.41 3.83 -6.51
N LYS A 52 -11.45 3.62 -7.32
CA LYS A 52 -11.71 4.42 -8.52
C LYS A 52 -12.89 5.36 -8.31
N GLY A 53 -12.85 6.49 -8.99
CA GLY A 53 -13.95 7.47 -9.00
C GLY A 53 -13.82 8.58 -7.96
N GLU A 54 -12.97 8.40 -6.95
CA GLU A 54 -12.67 9.42 -5.94
C GLU A 54 -11.17 9.42 -5.57
N TYR A 55 -10.69 10.54 -5.04
CA TYR A 55 -9.36 10.55 -4.44
C TYR A 55 -9.34 9.65 -3.21
N THR A 56 -8.28 8.85 -3.07
CA THR A 56 -8.11 7.98 -1.90
C THR A 56 -6.73 8.19 -1.29
N LEU A 57 -6.70 8.52 -0.01
CA LEU A 57 -5.48 8.50 0.79
C LEU A 57 -5.38 7.12 1.46
N VAL A 58 -4.41 6.33 1.03
CA VAL A 58 -4.07 5.07 1.70
C VAL A 58 -2.91 5.33 2.64
N ASN A 59 -3.10 5.06 3.93
CA ASN A 59 -2.08 5.19 4.96
C ASN A 59 -1.75 3.81 5.52
N PHE A 60 -0.50 3.39 5.46
CA PHE A 60 0.00 2.17 6.06
C PHE A 60 0.69 2.49 7.39
N TRP A 61 0.38 1.74 8.45
CA TRP A 61 0.95 2.04 9.76
C TRP A 61 1.03 0.82 10.68
N SER A 62 1.85 0.94 11.74
CA SER A 62 1.90 -0.01 12.85
C SER A 62 2.02 0.75 14.16
N SER A 63 1.47 0.20 15.24
CA SER A 63 1.57 0.79 16.58
C SER A 63 3.01 0.87 17.11
N THR A 64 3.88 0.01 16.59
CA THR A 64 5.31 -0.04 16.96
C THR A 64 6.20 0.87 16.11
N ASP A 65 5.65 1.46 15.04
CA ASP A 65 6.34 2.45 14.20
C ASP A 65 5.82 3.85 14.51
N ALA A 66 6.59 4.62 15.27
CA ALA A 66 6.15 5.92 15.77
C ALA A 66 5.82 6.94 14.67
N PRO A 67 6.58 7.06 13.55
CA PRO A 67 6.25 7.97 12.46
C PRO A 67 4.92 7.65 11.80
N SER A 68 4.67 6.38 11.47
CA SER A 68 3.43 5.98 10.79
C SER A 68 2.20 6.05 11.70
N ARG A 69 2.35 5.74 13.00
CA ARG A 69 1.30 5.94 14.00
C ARG A 69 0.95 7.42 14.16
N LYS A 70 1.95 8.31 14.17
CA LYS A 70 1.73 9.76 14.18
C LYS A 70 0.95 10.20 12.95
N ALA A 71 1.33 9.73 11.75
CA ALA A 71 0.61 10.04 10.51
C ALA A 71 -0.85 9.56 10.56
N ALA A 72 -1.13 8.35 11.07
CA ALA A 72 -2.49 7.84 11.25
C ALA A 72 -3.35 8.77 12.12
N ASN A 73 -2.78 9.30 13.21
CA ASN A 73 -3.44 10.28 14.08
C ASN A 73 -3.70 11.62 13.36
N GLU A 74 -2.71 12.15 12.65
CA GLU A 74 -2.81 13.41 11.93
C GLU A 74 -3.86 13.36 10.82
N TYR A 75 -3.88 12.28 10.03
CA TYR A 75 -4.91 12.08 9.01
C TYR A 75 -6.29 11.91 9.64
N THR A 76 -6.45 11.07 10.65
CA THR A 76 -7.73 10.92 11.36
C THR A 76 -8.24 12.26 11.87
N ALA A 77 -7.39 13.06 12.50
CA ALA A 77 -7.76 14.37 13.01
C ALA A 77 -8.13 15.36 11.89
N TRP A 78 -7.45 15.28 10.74
CA TRP A 78 -7.78 16.11 9.58
C TRP A 78 -9.13 15.74 8.98
N PHE A 79 -9.40 14.45 8.74
CA PHE A 79 -10.66 13.97 8.17
C PHE A 79 -11.86 14.29 9.06
N ARG A 80 -11.73 14.20 10.38
CA ARG A 80 -12.78 14.63 11.30
C ARG A 80 -13.15 16.11 11.19
N ARG A 81 -12.17 16.95 10.89
CA ARG A 81 -12.40 18.41 10.69
C ARG A 81 -12.89 18.76 9.30
N HIS A 82 -12.78 17.83 8.35
CA HIS A 82 -13.15 18.03 6.94
C HIS A 82 -14.10 16.93 6.44
N PRO A 83 -15.31 16.78 7.02
CA PRO A 83 -16.22 15.68 6.69
C PRO A 83 -16.73 15.72 5.25
N ASN A 84 -16.61 16.86 4.56
CA ASN A 84 -17.00 17.06 3.17
C ASN A 84 -15.80 17.06 2.21
N ALA A 85 -14.66 16.55 2.63
CA ALA A 85 -13.50 16.42 1.74
C ALA A 85 -13.80 15.46 0.59
N HIS A 86 -13.34 15.83 -0.62
CA HIS A 86 -13.46 14.97 -1.81
C HIS A 86 -12.33 13.93 -1.87
N VAL A 87 -12.01 13.34 -0.74
CA VAL A 87 -10.97 12.32 -0.59
C VAL A 87 -11.41 11.32 0.50
N ARG A 88 -11.22 10.03 0.23
CA ARG A 88 -11.46 8.94 1.18
C ARG A 88 -10.18 8.63 1.95
N LEU A 89 -10.28 8.27 3.22
CA LEU A 89 -9.19 7.70 4.00
C LEU A 89 -9.34 6.17 4.09
N VAL A 90 -8.26 5.47 3.76
CA VAL A 90 -8.09 4.03 3.99
C VAL A 90 -6.81 3.84 4.80
N SER A 91 -6.93 3.60 6.09
CA SER A 91 -5.80 3.49 7.02
C SER A 91 -5.60 2.03 7.41
N VAL A 92 -4.52 1.41 6.93
CA VAL A 92 -4.25 -0.02 7.03
C VAL A 92 -3.18 -0.26 8.10
N ASN A 93 -3.56 -1.00 9.14
CA ASN A 93 -2.68 -1.34 10.25
C ASN A 93 -2.05 -2.73 10.06
N PHE A 94 -0.77 -2.84 10.36
CA PHE A 94 0.06 -4.05 10.20
C PHE A 94 0.49 -4.67 11.53
N ASP A 95 -0.17 -4.36 12.63
CA ASP A 95 0.15 -5.01 13.90
C ASP A 95 -0.13 -6.51 13.82
N LYS A 96 0.79 -7.31 14.33
CA LYS A 96 0.62 -8.77 14.36
C LYS A 96 -0.53 -9.21 15.28
N ASN A 97 -0.87 -8.38 16.26
CA ASN A 97 -1.87 -8.66 17.28
C ASN A 97 -3.04 -7.68 17.15
N GLU A 98 -4.19 -8.20 16.72
CA GLU A 98 -5.42 -7.43 16.57
C GLU A 98 -5.90 -6.80 17.88
N ALA A 99 -5.67 -7.46 19.03
CA ALA A 99 -6.02 -6.87 20.33
C ALA A 99 -5.20 -5.60 20.63
N LEU A 100 -3.91 -5.58 20.25
CA LEU A 100 -3.07 -4.40 20.34
C LEU A 100 -3.58 -3.29 19.41
N PHE A 101 -3.89 -3.61 18.16
CA PHE A 101 -4.50 -2.67 17.23
C PHE A 101 -5.76 -2.03 17.82
N ASN A 102 -6.68 -2.85 18.35
CA ASN A 102 -7.93 -2.39 18.94
C ASN A 102 -7.69 -1.51 20.20
N GLU A 103 -6.68 -1.82 21.01
CA GLU A 103 -6.30 -0.98 22.14
C GLU A 103 -5.75 0.38 21.70
N ILE A 104 -4.82 0.37 20.76
CA ILE A 104 -4.24 1.63 20.23
C ILE A 104 -5.29 2.47 19.53
N MET A 105 -6.19 1.86 18.76
CA MET A 105 -7.31 2.54 18.12
C MET A 105 -8.16 3.32 19.14
N ARG A 106 -8.46 2.70 20.30
CA ARG A 106 -9.18 3.37 21.40
C ARG A 106 -8.35 4.46 22.06
N ASN A 107 -7.09 4.16 22.41
CA ASN A 107 -6.20 5.09 23.12
C ASN A 107 -5.90 6.35 22.30
N ASP A 108 -5.69 6.19 21.00
CA ASP A 108 -5.42 7.28 20.06
C ASP A 108 -6.72 7.91 19.52
N SER A 109 -7.88 7.38 19.91
CA SER A 109 -9.19 7.82 19.42
C SER A 109 -9.27 7.80 17.89
N LEU A 110 -8.75 6.78 17.23
CA LEU A 110 -8.87 6.62 15.78
C LEU A 110 -10.31 6.26 15.41
N ASP A 111 -10.76 6.70 14.24
CA ASP A 111 -12.12 6.41 13.78
C ASP A 111 -12.17 5.02 13.14
N PRO A 112 -12.94 4.07 13.68
CA PRO A 112 -12.97 2.71 13.20
C PRO A 112 -13.48 2.57 11.76
N THR A 113 -14.21 3.55 11.22
CA THR A 113 -14.72 3.50 9.84
C THR A 113 -13.59 3.58 8.81
N TRP A 114 -12.47 4.19 9.16
CA TRP A 114 -11.33 4.37 8.27
C TRP A 114 -10.16 3.42 8.55
N GLN A 115 -10.28 2.58 9.60
CA GLN A 115 -9.19 1.72 10.05
C GLN A 115 -9.44 0.27 9.61
N PHE A 116 -8.43 -0.32 9.01
CA PHE A 116 -8.42 -1.69 8.53
C PHE A 116 -7.21 -2.42 9.12
N HIS A 117 -7.42 -3.59 9.71
CA HIS A 117 -6.34 -4.40 10.26
C HIS A 117 -6.01 -5.55 9.31
N VAL A 118 -4.73 -5.77 9.05
CA VAL A 118 -4.24 -6.89 8.26
C VAL A 118 -3.16 -7.66 9.00
N SER A 119 -3.14 -8.98 8.81
CA SER A 119 -2.14 -9.87 9.39
C SER A 119 -1.84 -11.05 8.46
N GLY A 120 -0.86 -11.86 8.80
CA GLY A 120 -0.52 -13.08 8.07
C GLY A 120 -0.16 -12.84 6.61
N ASP A 121 -0.72 -13.66 5.71
CA ASP A 121 -0.40 -13.62 4.29
C ASP A 121 -0.95 -12.38 3.59
N THR A 122 -2.09 -11.86 4.02
CA THR A 122 -2.65 -10.60 3.49
C THR A 122 -1.70 -9.43 3.77
N ALA A 123 -1.23 -9.31 5.02
CA ALA A 123 -0.27 -8.26 5.38
C ALA A 123 1.02 -8.37 4.57
N ARG A 124 1.54 -9.61 4.40
CA ARG A 124 2.75 -9.85 3.62
C ARG A 124 2.55 -9.46 2.15
N ALA A 125 1.46 -9.89 1.52
CA ALA A 125 1.19 -9.57 0.13
C ALA A 125 1.06 -8.05 -0.13
N ILE A 126 0.42 -7.32 0.79
CA ILE A 126 0.33 -5.86 0.71
C ILE A 126 1.71 -5.22 0.91
N ALA A 127 2.47 -5.67 1.92
CA ALA A 127 3.81 -5.16 2.18
C ALA A 127 4.74 -5.33 0.98
N ASP A 128 4.75 -6.51 0.36
CA ASP A 128 5.54 -6.80 -0.83
C ASP A 128 5.15 -5.91 -2.02
N ASN A 129 3.84 -5.75 -2.27
CA ASN A 129 3.35 -4.95 -3.39
C ASN A 129 3.61 -3.45 -3.22
N TYR A 130 3.61 -2.96 -1.99
CA TYR A 130 3.76 -1.55 -1.67
C TYR A 130 5.16 -1.17 -1.16
N GLY A 131 6.07 -2.14 -1.01
CA GLY A 131 7.44 -1.90 -0.57
C GLY A 131 7.53 -1.40 0.87
N LEU A 132 6.76 -2.00 1.77
CA LEU A 132 6.69 -1.59 3.18
C LEU A 132 7.69 -2.31 4.09
N GLU A 133 8.68 -3.01 3.52
CA GLU A 133 9.64 -3.81 4.28
C GLU A 133 10.49 -2.97 5.23
N ASP A 134 10.88 -1.77 4.79
CA ASP A 134 11.77 -0.88 5.54
C ASP A 134 11.03 0.23 6.30
N SER A 135 9.84 0.61 5.85
CA SER A 135 9.07 1.72 6.43
C SER A 135 7.62 1.74 5.96
N TYR A 136 6.75 2.18 6.84
CA TYR A 136 5.38 2.52 6.49
C TYR A 136 5.32 3.93 5.90
N GLY A 137 4.24 4.19 5.14
CA GLY A 137 4.02 5.50 4.54
C GLY A 137 2.61 5.63 4.02
N SER A 138 2.32 6.75 3.36
CA SER A 138 1.02 7.00 2.77
C SER A 138 1.11 7.37 1.29
N LEU A 139 0.05 7.05 0.56
CA LEU A 139 -0.07 7.29 -0.87
C LEU A 139 -1.40 7.99 -1.15
N LEU A 140 -1.36 9.03 -1.97
CA LEU A 140 -2.56 9.63 -2.52
C LEU A 140 -2.80 9.03 -3.91
N ILE A 141 -4.00 8.48 -4.10
CA ILE A 141 -4.44 7.82 -5.32
C ILE A 141 -5.51 8.70 -5.98
N SER A 142 -5.37 8.96 -7.27
CA SER A 142 -6.34 9.73 -8.06
C SER A 142 -7.61 8.90 -8.38
N PRO A 143 -8.70 9.54 -8.84
CA PRO A 143 -9.91 8.84 -9.29
C PRO A 143 -9.67 7.81 -10.41
N GLU A 144 -8.59 7.93 -11.18
CA GLU A 144 -8.17 6.96 -12.21
C GLU A 144 -7.38 5.77 -11.62
N GLY A 145 -7.15 5.75 -10.31
CA GLY A 145 -6.38 4.72 -9.62
C GLY A 145 -4.86 4.89 -9.74
N LYS A 146 -4.37 6.09 -10.03
CA LYS A 146 -2.92 6.37 -10.13
C LYS A 146 -2.38 7.01 -8.87
N ILE A 147 -1.18 6.65 -8.49
CA ILE A 147 -0.46 7.28 -7.37
C ILE A 147 -0.01 8.68 -7.81
N ILE A 148 -0.42 9.70 -7.08
CA ILE A 148 -0.13 11.10 -7.38
C ILE A 148 0.70 11.82 -6.31
N ALA A 149 0.80 11.26 -5.11
CA ALA A 149 1.70 11.75 -4.07
C ALA A 149 2.10 10.64 -3.10
N HIS A 150 3.27 10.82 -2.50
CA HIS A 150 3.76 10.04 -1.35
C HIS A 150 3.77 10.93 -0.11
N ASN A 151 3.30 10.40 1.02
CA ASN A 151 3.28 11.07 2.32
C ASN A 151 2.74 12.52 2.22
N PRO A 152 1.56 12.75 1.62
CA PRO A 152 1.05 14.10 1.46
C PRO A 152 0.78 14.74 2.82
N GLU A 153 1.15 16.00 2.97
CA GLU A 153 0.74 16.78 4.14
C GLU A 153 -0.78 16.85 4.22
N PRO A 154 -1.41 16.63 5.39
CA PRO A 154 -2.87 16.68 5.50
C PRO A 154 -3.49 17.96 4.95
N ALA A 155 -2.85 19.11 5.15
CA ALA A 155 -3.32 20.40 4.66
C ALA A 155 -3.41 20.47 3.12
N SER A 156 -2.60 19.71 2.39
CA SER A 156 -2.62 19.69 0.92
C SER A 156 -3.87 19.03 0.35
N LEU A 157 -4.54 18.18 1.13
CA LEU A 157 -5.75 17.46 0.71
C LEU A 157 -6.95 18.37 0.46
N VAL A 158 -6.94 19.58 1.04
CA VAL A 158 -8.04 20.58 0.85
C VAL A 158 -8.15 21.06 -0.60
N ALA A 159 -7.08 20.94 -1.38
CA ALA A 159 -7.05 21.37 -2.78
C ALA A 159 -7.69 20.35 -3.75
N LEU A 160 -8.03 19.14 -3.28
CA LEU A 160 -8.67 18.09 -4.07
C LEU A 160 -10.15 18.44 -4.29
N LYS A 161 -10.59 18.38 -5.56
CA LYS A 161 -11.96 18.74 -5.99
C LYS A 161 -12.56 17.63 -6.83
#